data_4446653ef345f80bb0fadc1cc0355b87
#
_entry.id   4446653ef345f80bb0fadc1cc0355b87
#
_cell.length_a   1.000
_cell.length_b   1.000
_cell.length_c   1.000
_cell.angle_alpha   90.00
_cell.angle_beta   90.00
_cell.angle_gamma   90.00
#
_symmetry.space_group_name_H-M   'P 1'
#
loop_
_entity.id
_entity.type
_entity.pdbx_description
1 polymer ?
#
loop_
_entity_poly.entity_id
_entity_poly.type
_entity_poly.pdbx_seq_one_letter_code
_entity_poly.pdbx_strand_id
1 'polypeptide(L)'
;MKKLINNPQDVVTEALRGMAAAHTGLLRLNAEPPYLVRADAPVQGKVGIVSGGGSGHEPMHGGFVGMGMLDAACPGAVFTSPTPDQMLAASQAVNGGAGVLHLIKNYTGDCLNFEMAAELARAEGIEVEQVLINDDVAVQDSLYTAGRRGVGVTVLVEKIAGAAAEQRRPLKEVAEIARTVNARGRSMGMALTSCTVPHAGKPTFVLAEDEMEIGIGIHGEPGRRRMKWAPAAEVAVMLVEPILGDLPFQPGDEVLAFVNGMGGTPLMELYIMFAEVARILEGRGIRIARSLVGSYITSLEMAGCSVTLLKLDGALTQLWDAPVKTAALRWGG
;
A
#
# COMPACT_ATOMS: atom_id res chain seq x y z
N MET A 1 -0.72 28.21 0.27
CA MET A 1 -0.14 26.87 0.03
C MET A 1 0.58 26.90 -1.33
N LYS A 2 1.82 26.38 -1.40
CA LYS A 2 2.57 26.25 -2.67
C LYS A 2 2.58 24.78 -3.07
N LYS A 3 1.82 24.40 -4.11
CA LYS A 3 1.80 23.05 -4.69
C LYS A 3 1.82 23.17 -6.22
N LEU A 4 2.39 22.19 -6.91
CA LEU A 4 2.37 22.14 -8.39
C LEU A 4 1.04 21.52 -8.85
N ILE A 5 -0.03 22.30 -8.74
CA ILE A 5 -1.38 21.95 -9.15
C ILE A 5 -2.03 23.11 -9.87
N ASN A 6 -3.02 22.85 -10.71
CA ASN A 6 -3.82 23.92 -11.33
C ASN A 6 -4.99 24.29 -10.41
N ASN A 7 -5.97 23.38 -10.27
CA ASN A 7 -7.13 23.56 -9.40
C ASN A 7 -7.17 22.45 -8.34
N PRO A 8 -7.29 22.79 -7.05
CA PRO A 8 -7.40 21.78 -5.98
C PRO A 8 -8.52 20.74 -6.16
N GLN A 9 -9.57 21.06 -6.90
CA GLN A 9 -10.69 20.14 -7.15
C GLN A 9 -10.37 19.11 -8.24
N ASP A 10 -9.45 19.43 -9.16
CA ASP A 10 -9.15 18.60 -10.32
C ASP A 10 -7.87 17.75 -10.16
N VAL A 11 -7.21 17.86 -9.01
CA VAL A 11 -5.88 17.29 -8.75
C VAL A 11 -5.79 15.80 -9.04
N VAL A 12 -6.81 15.01 -8.67
CA VAL A 12 -6.84 13.57 -8.92
C VAL A 12 -6.97 13.28 -10.41
N THR A 13 -7.94 13.89 -11.06
CA THR A 13 -8.19 13.70 -12.50
C THR A 13 -6.98 14.12 -13.35
N GLU A 14 -6.35 15.24 -13.02
CA GLU A 14 -5.16 15.72 -13.72
C GLU A 14 -3.96 14.80 -13.49
N ALA A 15 -3.75 14.31 -12.25
CA ALA A 15 -2.68 13.36 -11.94
C ALA A 15 -2.85 12.04 -12.69
N LEU A 16 -4.07 11.49 -12.75
CA LEU A 16 -4.38 10.27 -13.47
C LEU A 16 -4.14 10.40 -14.99
N ARG A 17 -4.53 11.53 -15.57
CA ARG A 17 -4.22 11.84 -16.99
C ARG A 17 -2.71 11.90 -17.22
N GLY A 18 -1.97 12.56 -16.32
CA GLY A 18 -0.51 12.64 -16.39
C GLY A 18 0.14 11.26 -16.28
N MET A 19 -0.31 10.42 -15.35
CA MET A 19 0.18 9.05 -15.19
C MET A 19 -0.08 8.19 -16.44
N ALA A 20 -1.29 8.21 -16.97
CA ALA A 20 -1.63 7.47 -18.18
C ALA A 20 -0.82 7.94 -19.40
N ALA A 21 -0.61 9.24 -19.53
CA ALA A 21 0.21 9.81 -20.61
C ALA A 21 1.70 9.43 -20.50
N ALA A 22 2.24 9.38 -19.28
CA ALA A 22 3.64 9.01 -19.04
C ALA A 22 3.90 7.49 -19.24
N HIS A 23 2.87 6.65 -19.13
CA HIS A 23 3.00 5.19 -19.12
C HIS A 23 2.06 4.50 -20.11
N THR A 24 1.89 5.04 -21.31
CA THR A 24 0.96 4.58 -22.36
C THR A 24 1.09 3.09 -22.72
N GLY A 25 2.28 2.51 -22.59
CA GLY A 25 2.52 1.08 -22.82
C GLY A 25 2.20 0.16 -21.64
N LEU A 26 1.86 0.73 -20.47
CA LEU A 26 1.58 -0.02 -19.23
C LEU A 26 0.13 0.16 -18.78
N LEU A 27 -0.42 1.37 -18.93
CA LEU A 27 -1.66 1.80 -18.33
C LEU A 27 -2.64 2.35 -19.34
N ARG A 28 -3.93 2.16 -19.07
CA ARG A 28 -5.03 2.89 -19.67
C ARG A 28 -5.86 3.53 -18.55
N LEU A 29 -6.31 4.76 -18.76
CA LEU A 29 -7.24 5.46 -17.87
C LEU A 29 -8.66 5.29 -18.42
N ASN A 30 -9.57 4.75 -17.62
CA ASN A 30 -10.99 4.96 -17.80
C ASN A 30 -11.36 6.27 -17.10
N ALA A 31 -12.02 7.18 -17.82
CA ALA A 31 -12.28 8.52 -17.29
C ALA A 31 -13.58 8.58 -16.45
N GLU A 32 -14.57 7.73 -16.76
CA GLU A 32 -15.89 7.75 -16.12
C GLU A 32 -16.48 6.32 -16.04
N PRO A 33 -16.59 5.74 -14.82
CA PRO A 33 -15.99 6.18 -13.58
C PRO A 33 -14.45 6.07 -13.64
N PRO A 34 -13.68 6.90 -12.89
CA PRO A 34 -12.23 6.95 -13.04
C PRO A 34 -11.53 5.73 -12.41
N TYR A 35 -10.78 4.96 -13.21
CA TYR A 35 -9.84 3.94 -12.75
C TYR A 35 -8.69 3.74 -13.72
N LEU A 36 -7.56 3.28 -13.21
CA LEU A 36 -6.43 2.85 -14.01
C LEU A 36 -6.49 1.33 -14.20
N VAL A 37 -6.21 0.88 -15.41
CA VAL A 37 -6.17 -0.54 -15.76
C VAL A 37 -4.92 -0.83 -16.60
N ARG A 38 -4.36 -2.02 -16.47
CA ARG A 38 -3.20 -2.41 -17.29
C ARG A 38 -3.57 -2.42 -18.78
N ALA A 39 -2.59 -2.09 -19.63
CA ALA A 39 -2.84 -1.88 -21.05
C ALA A 39 -3.33 -3.13 -21.79
N ASP A 40 -2.97 -4.33 -21.33
CA ASP A 40 -3.32 -5.64 -21.89
C ASP A 40 -4.53 -6.31 -21.22
N ALA A 41 -5.21 -5.62 -20.29
CA ALA A 41 -6.42 -6.17 -19.66
C ALA A 41 -7.61 -6.28 -20.63
N PRO A 42 -8.51 -7.27 -20.46
CA PRO A 42 -8.42 -8.40 -19.51
C PRO A 42 -7.42 -9.48 -19.99
N VAL A 43 -6.65 -10.03 -19.06
CA VAL A 43 -5.74 -11.14 -19.37
C VAL A 43 -6.50 -12.46 -19.21
N GLN A 44 -6.80 -13.14 -20.31
CA GLN A 44 -7.63 -14.35 -20.32
C GLN A 44 -7.09 -15.48 -19.45
N GLY A 45 -7.96 -16.08 -18.63
CA GLY A 45 -7.59 -17.19 -17.73
C GLY A 45 -6.67 -16.82 -16.56
N LYS A 46 -6.47 -15.52 -16.30
CA LYS A 46 -5.76 -14.98 -15.15
C LYS A 46 -6.74 -14.36 -14.17
N VAL A 47 -6.50 -14.55 -12.88
CA VAL A 47 -7.21 -13.82 -11.82
C VAL A 47 -6.90 -12.33 -11.96
N GLY A 48 -7.94 -11.51 -12.09
CA GLY A 48 -7.82 -10.06 -12.07
C GLY A 48 -7.60 -9.56 -10.64
N ILE A 49 -6.62 -8.69 -10.41
CA ILE A 49 -6.40 -8.11 -9.08
C ILE A 49 -6.73 -6.63 -9.09
N VAL A 50 -7.68 -6.25 -8.23
CA VAL A 50 -8.16 -4.87 -8.07
C VAL A 50 -7.89 -4.40 -6.65
N SER A 51 -7.33 -3.21 -6.53
CA SER A 51 -7.22 -2.48 -5.27
C SER A 51 -7.61 -1.03 -5.47
N GLY A 52 -7.70 -0.28 -4.39
CA GLY A 52 -8.05 1.13 -4.44
C GLY A 52 -8.01 1.77 -3.06
N GLY A 53 -8.26 3.05 -3.05
CA GLY A 53 -8.26 3.87 -1.86
C GLY A 53 -8.17 5.35 -2.21
N GLY A 54 -8.10 6.21 -1.21
CA GLY A 54 -7.91 7.64 -1.43
C GLY A 54 -6.63 7.94 -2.21
N SER A 55 -6.65 8.94 -3.07
CA SER A 55 -5.46 9.51 -3.68
C SER A 55 -4.63 10.26 -2.64
N GLY A 56 -3.36 10.56 -2.96
CA GLY A 56 -2.41 11.21 -2.04
C GLY A 56 -1.38 10.24 -1.44
N HIS A 57 -1.42 8.97 -1.84
CA HIS A 57 -0.51 7.91 -1.39
C HIS A 57 0.42 7.43 -2.51
N GLU A 58 0.48 8.14 -3.61
CA GLU A 58 1.24 7.74 -4.81
C GLU A 58 2.70 7.35 -4.46
N PRO A 59 3.20 6.27 -5.10
CA PRO A 59 2.64 5.55 -6.27
C PRO A 59 1.52 4.55 -5.96
N MET A 60 1.16 4.30 -4.70
CA MET A 60 0.04 3.42 -4.35
C MET A 60 -1.31 4.06 -4.72
N HIS A 61 -2.23 3.40 -5.40
CA HIS A 61 -2.16 2.06 -6.01
C HIS A 61 -1.80 2.13 -7.51
N GLY A 62 -2.09 3.26 -8.18
CA GLY A 62 -1.98 3.43 -9.63
C GLY A 62 -0.61 3.07 -10.21
N GLY A 63 0.48 3.44 -9.50
CA GLY A 63 1.84 3.11 -9.89
C GLY A 63 2.20 1.62 -9.83
N PHE A 64 1.34 0.79 -9.24
CA PHE A 64 1.50 -0.65 -9.15
C PHE A 64 0.62 -1.44 -10.12
N VAL A 65 -0.10 -0.74 -11.01
CA VAL A 65 -0.84 -1.39 -12.09
C VAL A 65 0.11 -1.86 -13.18
N GLY A 66 0.07 -3.16 -13.50
CA GLY A 66 0.89 -3.80 -14.52
C GLY A 66 1.22 -5.25 -14.19
N MET A 67 2.01 -5.88 -15.07
CA MET A 67 2.39 -7.28 -14.94
C MET A 67 3.08 -7.55 -13.59
N GLY A 68 2.64 -8.58 -12.88
CA GLY A 68 3.21 -9.04 -11.62
C GLY A 68 2.72 -8.30 -10.37
N MET A 69 1.77 -7.36 -10.51
CA MET A 69 1.10 -6.66 -9.41
C MET A 69 -0.41 -6.50 -9.71
N LEU A 70 -0.96 -5.27 -9.65
CA LEU A 70 -2.37 -5.01 -9.88
C LEU A 70 -2.76 -5.06 -11.36
N ASP A 71 -3.99 -5.51 -11.64
CA ASP A 71 -4.61 -5.37 -12.97
C ASP A 71 -5.38 -4.06 -13.10
N ALA A 72 -5.98 -3.56 -11.99
CA ALA A 72 -6.57 -2.23 -11.94
C ALA A 72 -6.46 -1.59 -10.56
N ALA A 73 -6.50 -0.26 -10.56
CA ALA A 73 -6.53 0.56 -9.34
C ALA A 73 -7.63 1.61 -9.43
N CYS A 74 -8.42 1.72 -8.36
CA CYS A 74 -9.54 2.65 -8.23
C CYS A 74 -9.15 3.81 -7.29
N PRO A 75 -8.79 4.98 -7.83
CA PRO A 75 -8.46 6.14 -7.02
C PRO A 75 -9.72 6.88 -6.56
N GLY A 76 -9.84 7.10 -5.26
CA GLY A 76 -10.83 8.03 -4.69
C GLY A 76 -10.31 9.47 -4.70
N ALA A 77 -11.12 10.40 -4.17
CA ALA A 77 -10.65 11.74 -3.87
C ALA A 77 -9.49 11.69 -2.86
N VAL A 78 -8.76 12.80 -2.69
CA VAL A 78 -7.61 12.81 -1.78
C VAL A 78 -8.03 12.37 -0.39
N PHE A 79 -7.41 11.29 0.11
CA PHE A 79 -7.68 10.64 1.40
C PHE A 79 -9.11 10.16 1.61
N THR A 80 -9.84 9.89 0.52
CA THR A 80 -11.23 9.43 0.56
C THR A 80 -11.39 8.18 -0.29
N SER A 81 -12.11 7.18 0.21
CA SER A 81 -12.35 5.91 -0.47
C SER A 81 -13.02 6.09 -1.84
N PRO A 82 -12.65 5.26 -2.83
CA PRO A 82 -13.34 5.22 -4.13
C PRO A 82 -14.79 4.73 -3.97
N THR A 83 -15.62 5.01 -4.98
CA THR A 83 -17.03 4.61 -4.99
C THR A 83 -17.21 3.17 -5.51
N PRO A 84 -18.30 2.47 -5.14
CA PRO A 84 -18.55 1.09 -5.56
C PRO A 84 -18.61 0.89 -7.08
N ASP A 85 -19.13 1.86 -7.81
CA ASP A 85 -19.21 1.84 -9.29
C ASP A 85 -17.84 1.85 -9.96
N GLN A 86 -16.84 2.57 -9.39
CA GLN A 86 -15.46 2.52 -9.88
C GLN A 86 -14.89 1.10 -9.78
N MET A 87 -15.09 0.45 -8.63
CA MET A 87 -14.55 -0.88 -8.36
C MET A 87 -15.28 -1.96 -9.13
N LEU A 88 -16.60 -1.82 -9.34
CA LEU A 88 -17.36 -2.71 -10.21
C LEU A 88 -16.86 -2.62 -11.65
N ALA A 89 -16.74 -1.42 -12.20
CA ALA A 89 -16.26 -1.21 -13.57
C ALA A 89 -14.83 -1.71 -13.76
N ALA A 90 -13.95 -1.50 -12.78
CA ALA A 90 -12.60 -2.04 -12.79
C ALA A 90 -12.60 -3.58 -12.76
N SER A 91 -13.46 -4.20 -11.93
CA SER A 91 -13.59 -5.66 -11.83
C SER A 91 -14.07 -6.27 -13.16
N GLN A 92 -15.05 -5.66 -13.82
CA GLN A 92 -15.51 -6.04 -15.16
C GLN A 92 -14.37 -5.95 -16.18
N ALA A 93 -13.59 -4.86 -16.15
CA ALA A 93 -12.51 -4.61 -17.11
C ALA A 93 -11.33 -5.58 -16.99
N VAL A 94 -11.11 -6.18 -15.81
CA VAL A 94 -9.99 -7.12 -15.58
C VAL A 94 -10.42 -8.57 -15.55
N ASN A 95 -11.72 -8.87 -15.57
CA ASN A 95 -12.21 -10.24 -15.52
C ASN A 95 -11.91 -11.00 -16.81
N GLY A 96 -10.87 -11.82 -16.79
CA GLY A 96 -10.49 -12.74 -17.88
C GLY A 96 -11.08 -14.16 -17.71
N GLY A 97 -12.15 -14.32 -16.95
CA GLY A 97 -12.84 -15.61 -16.74
C GLY A 97 -12.29 -16.48 -15.61
N ALA A 98 -11.27 -16.03 -14.87
CA ALA A 98 -10.71 -16.73 -13.70
C ALA A 98 -11.10 -16.08 -12.37
N GLY A 99 -12.04 -15.14 -12.37
CA GLY A 99 -12.48 -14.37 -11.21
C GLY A 99 -11.59 -13.18 -10.90
N VAL A 100 -11.98 -12.43 -9.87
CA VAL A 100 -11.34 -11.19 -9.43
C VAL A 100 -11.04 -11.24 -7.94
N LEU A 101 -9.83 -10.80 -7.56
CA LEU A 101 -9.42 -10.62 -6.17
C LEU A 101 -9.42 -9.13 -5.84
N HIS A 102 -10.19 -8.74 -4.83
CA HIS A 102 -10.14 -7.41 -4.23
C HIS A 102 -9.15 -7.39 -3.06
N LEU A 103 -8.14 -6.52 -3.12
CA LEU A 103 -7.22 -6.23 -2.02
C LEU A 103 -7.65 -4.93 -1.36
N ILE A 104 -8.04 -5.00 -0.09
CA ILE A 104 -8.74 -3.93 0.62
C ILE A 104 -7.92 -3.50 1.82
N LYS A 105 -7.52 -2.23 1.89
CA LYS A 105 -6.96 -1.68 3.13
C LYS A 105 -8.09 -1.53 4.16
N ASN A 106 -7.81 -1.88 5.42
CA ASN A 106 -8.81 -1.79 6.49
C ASN A 106 -9.08 -0.35 6.90
N TYR A 107 -9.93 0.31 6.11
CA TYR A 107 -10.57 1.60 6.42
C TYR A 107 -12.06 1.46 6.17
N THR A 108 -12.90 2.04 7.02
CA THR A 108 -14.36 1.81 7.01
C THR A 108 -14.97 2.07 5.63
N GLY A 109 -14.60 3.17 4.97
CA GLY A 109 -15.11 3.50 3.64
C GLY A 109 -14.68 2.49 2.57
N ASP A 110 -13.39 2.08 2.58
CA ASP A 110 -12.87 1.08 1.66
C ASP A 110 -13.61 -0.26 1.86
N CYS A 111 -13.75 -0.72 3.11
CA CYS A 111 -14.44 -1.97 3.43
C CYS A 111 -15.88 -1.98 2.91
N LEU A 112 -16.68 -0.96 3.24
CA LEU A 112 -18.08 -0.88 2.83
C LEU A 112 -18.25 -0.79 1.31
N ASN A 113 -17.44 0.03 0.66
CA ASN A 113 -17.56 0.26 -0.77
C ASN A 113 -17.09 -0.94 -1.60
N PHE A 114 -16.00 -1.62 -1.18
CA PHE A 114 -15.54 -2.86 -1.82
C PHE A 114 -16.51 -4.03 -1.60
N GLU A 115 -17.15 -4.13 -0.42
CA GLU A 115 -18.19 -5.12 -0.16
C GLU A 115 -19.36 -4.96 -1.14
N MET A 116 -19.88 -3.73 -1.26
CA MET A 116 -20.95 -3.41 -2.20
C MET A 116 -20.56 -3.72 -3.65
N ALA A 117 -19.34 -3.33 -4.06
CA ALA A 117 -18.85 -3.63 -5.41
C ALA A 117 -18.73 -5.14 -5.67
N ALA A 118 -18.29 -5.92 -4.68
CA ALA A 118 -18.21 -7.37 -4.81
C ALA A 118 -19.58 -8.04 -4.93
N GLU A 119 -20.57 -7.56 -4.18
CA GLU A 119 -21.96 -8.04 -4.30
C GLU A 119 -22.53 -7.77 -5.70
N LEU A 120 -22.33 -6.56 -6.22
CA LEU A 120 -22.75 -6.20 -7.58
C LEU A 120 -22.04 -7.05 -8.64
N ALA A 121 -20.73 -7.24 -8.52
CA ALA A 121 -19.97 -8.07 -9.45
C ALA A 121 -20.42 -9.55 -9.44
N ARG A 122 -20.69 -10.10 -8.25
CA ARG A 122 -21.24 -11.47 -8.13
C ARG A 122 -22.63 -11.60 -8.74
N ALA A 123 -23.48 -10.57 -8.60
CA ALA A 123 -24.80 -10.54 -9.25
C ALA A 123 -24.70 -10.56 -10.79
N GLU A 124 -23.59 -10.07 -11.35
CA GLU A 124 -23.27 -10.13 -12.78
C GLU A 124 -22.53 -11.43 -13.19
N GLY A 125 -22.35 -12.38 -12.27
CA GLY A 125 -21.70 -13.66 -12.53
C GLY A 125 -20.17 -13.65 -12.46
N ILE A 126 -19.55 -12.59 -11.92
CA ILE A 126 -18.10 -12.52 -11.68
C ILE A 126 -17.80 -13.14 -10.32
N GLU A 127 -16.96 -14.18 -10.28
CA GLU A 127 -16.47 -14.73 -9.00
C GLU A 127 -15.50 -13.72 -8.34
N VAL A 128 -15.79 -13.33 -7.10
CA VAL A 128 -14.99 -12.34 -6.37
C VAL A 128 -14.58 -12.89 -5.00
N GLU A 129 -13.26 -12.90 -4.75
CA GLU A 129 -12.66 -13.05 -3.42
C GLU A 129 -12.21 -11.70 -2.88
N GLN A 130 -12.19 -11.56 -1.56
CA GLN A 130 -11.76 -10.34 -0.88
C GLN A 130 -10.73 -10.67 0.19
N VAL A 131 -9.68 -9.83 0.28
CA VAL A 131 -8.66 -9.92 1.33
C VAL A 131 -8.46 -8.56 1.96
N LEU A 132 -8.72 -8.51 3.27
CA LEU A 132 -8.54 -7.33 4.11
C LEU A 132 -7.11 -7.25 4.62
N ILE A 133 -6.48 -6.08 4.51
CA ILE A 133 -5.12 -5.80 4.95
C ILE A 133 -5.18 -4.91 6.19
N ASN A 134 -4.55 -5.38 7.30
CA ASN A 134 -4.68 -4.78 8.63
C ASN A 134 -3.39 -4.93 9.44
N ASP A 135 -2.29 -4.48 8.88
CA ASP A 135 -0.92 -4.72 9.35
C ASP A 135 -0.37 -3.70 10.35
N ASP A 136 -1.00 -2.53 10.50
CA ASP A 136 -0.51 -1.47 11.36
C ASP A 136 -0.65 -1.83 12.85
N VAL A 137 0.49 -1.96 13.54
CA VAL A 137 0.51 -2.28 14.97
C VAL A 137 0.37 -1.06 15.87
N ALA A 138 0.30 0.14 15.30
CA ALA A 138 0.23 1.37 16.09
C ALA A 138 -1.06 1.48 16.90
N VAL A 139 -2.20 1.12 16.31
CA VAL A 139 -3.53 1.21 16.94
C VAL A 139 -4.34 -0.05 16.66
N GLN A 140 -5.22 -0.44 17.58
CA GLN A 140 -6.13 -1.56 17.38
C GLN A 140 -7.48 -1.11 16.81
N ASP A 141 -7.94 0.07 17.22
CA ASP A 141 -9.15 0.72 16.72
C ASP A 141 -8.92 2.22 16.57
N SER A 142 -9.59 2.86 15.61
CA SER A 142 -9.57 4.29 15.41
C SER A 142 -10.96 4.81 15.02
N LEU A 143 -11.12 6.13 14.88
CA LEU A 143 -12.36 6.73 14.36
C LEU A 143 -12.66 6.33 12.91
N TYR A 144 -11.65 5.79 12.18
CA TYR A 144 -11.71 5.49 10.75
C TYR A 144 -11.66 3.99 10.44
N THR A 145 -11.37 3.14 11.44
CA THR A 145 -11.24 1.70 11.28
C THR A 145 -11.78 0.95 12.48
N ALA A 146 -12.48 -0.14 12.21
CA ALA A 146 -12.66 -1.21 13.19
C ALA A 146 -11.48 -2.19 13.04
N GLY A 147 -10.65 -2.29 14.07
CA GLY A 147 -9.39 -3.02 14.00
C GLY A 147 -8.23 -2.19 13.45
N ARG A 148 -7.13 -2.84 13.10
CA ARG A 148 -5.89 -2.21 12.63
C ARG A 148 -6.03 -1.64 11.23
N ARG A 149 -5.35 -0.53 10.96
CA ARG A 149 -5.26 0.08 9.62
C ARG A 149 -4.44 -0.83 8.68
N GLY A 150 -4.74 -0.78 7.38
CA GLY A 150 -3.94 -1.37 6.31
C GLY A 150 -2.95 -0.35 5.77
N VAL A 151 -1.65 -0.66 5.81
CA VAL A 151 -0.56 0.24 5.40
C VAL A 151 0.53 -0.49 4.60
N GLY A 152 1.73 -0.66 5.12
CA GLY A 152 2.92 -1.11 4.38
C GLY A 152 2.81 -2.49 3.75
N VAL A 153 2.16 -3.44 4.39
CA VAL A 153 1.97 -4.80 3.86
C VAL A 153 1.13 -4.79 2.58
N THR A 154 0.34 -3.75 2.32
CA THR A 154 -0.46 -3.62 1.08
C THR A 154 0.41 -3.79 -0.17
N VAL A 155 1.55 -3.11 -0.25
CA VAL A 155 2.47 -3.21 -1.41
C VAL A 155 3.01 -4.63 -1.57
N LEU A 156 3.31 -5.30 -0.45
CA LEU A 156 3.84 -6.66 -0.44
C LEU A 156 2.78 -7.68 -0.88
N VAL A 157 1.53 -7.48 -0.43
CA VAL A 157 0.38 -8.31 -0.87
C VAL A 157 0.14 -8.10 -2.37
N GLU A 158 0.10 -6.86 -2.86
CA GLU A 158 -0.10 -6.55 -4.27
C GLU A 158 0.96 -7.21 -5.15
N LYS A 159 2.24 -7.18 -4.73
CA LYS A 159 3.35 -7.81 -5.46
C LYS A 159 3.29 -9.34 -5.44
N ILE A 160 3.09 -9.95 -4.27
CA ILE A 160 3.15 -11.40 -4.10
C ILE A 160 1.90 -12.07 -4.69
N ALA A 161 0.70 -11.53 -4.43
CA ALA A 161 -0.53 -12.02 -5.04
C ALA A 161 -0.54 -11.79 -6.57
N GLY A 162 -0.01 -10.65 -7.04
CA GLY A 162 0.15 -10.35 -8.46
C GLY A 162 1.01 -11.39 -9.16
N ALA A 163 2.14 -11.77 -8.57
CA ALA A 163 3.01 -12.83 -9.10
C ALA A 163 2.31 -14.19 -9.15
N ALA A 164 1.55 -14.54 -8.10
CA ALA A 164 0.76 -15.79 -8.08
C ALA A 164 -0.33 -15.80 -9.17
N ALA A 165 -0.99 -14.68 -9.41
CA ALA A 165 -1.98 -14.53 -10.47
C ALA A 165 -1.35 -14.64 -11.87
N GLU A 166 -0.15 -14.08 -12.11
CA GLU A 166 0.58 -14.27 -13.37
C GLU A 166 0.94 -15.74 -13.63
N GLN A 167 1.16 -16.53 -12.57
CA GLN A 167 1.35 -17.99 -12.67
C GLN A 167 0.05 -18.75 -12.95
N ARG A 168 -1.07 -18.07 -13.17
CA ARG A 168 -2.39 -18.67 -13.43
C ARG A 168 -2.91 -19.55 -12.29
N ARG A 169 -2.53 -19.24 -11.05
CA ARG A 169 -3.08 -19.94 -9.89
C ARG A 169 -4.58 -19.63 -9.74
N PRO A 170 -5.40 -20.59 -9.24
CA PRO A 170 -6.84 -20.37 -9.03
C PRO A 170 -7.12 -19.24 -8.04
N LEU A 171 -8.28 -18.56 -8.18
CA LEU A 171 -8.67 -17.42 -7.37
C LEU A 171 -8.53 -17.66 -5.86
N LYS A 172 -9.01 -18.81 -5.37
CA LYS A 172 -8.92 -19.17 -3.94
C LYS A 172 -7.48 -19.30 -3.46
N GLU A 173 -6.59 -19.83 -4.29
CA GLU A 173 -5.17 -19.96 -3.94
C GLU A 173 -4.48 -18.59 -3.91
N VAL A 174 -4.75 -17.72 -4.88
CA VAL A 174 -4.22 -16.35 -4.89
C VAL A 174 -4.71 -15.57 -3.66
N ALA A 175 -5.97 -15.69 -3.31
CA ALA A 175 -6.54 -15.07 -2.12
C ALA A 175 -5.90 -15.60 -0.82
N GLU A 176 -5.63 -16.91 -0.72
CA GLU A 176 -4.98 -17.49 0.46
C GLU A 176 -3.51 -17.05 0.59
N ILE A 177 -2.79 -16.91 -0.51
CA ILE A 177 -1.45 -16.31 -0.52
C ILE A 177 -1.51 -14.87 0.00
N ALA A 178 -2.46 -14.07 -0.47
CA ALA A 178 -2.65 -12.70 -0.01
C ALA A 178 -2.95 -12.64 1.50
N ARG A 179 -3.83 -13.52 2.02
CA ARG A 179 -4.11 -13.65 3.46
C ARG A 179 -2.86 -14.04 4.26
N THR A 180 -2.07 -14.97 3.72
CA THR A 180 -0.80 -15.40 4.33
C THR A 180 0.19 -14.26 4.45
N VAL A 181 0.35 -13.44 3.41
CA VAL A 181 1.22 -12.24 3.44
C VAL A 181 0.75 -11.27 4.51
N ASN A 182 -0.57 -10.96 4.56
CA ASN A 182 -1.13 -10.07 5.57
C ASN A 182 -0.93 -10.64 7.01
N ALA A 183 -1.14 -11.93 7.20
CA ALA A 183 -0.97 -12.57 8.51
C ALA A 183 0.49 -12.53 9.01
N ARG A 184 1.46 -12.57 8.09
CA ARG A 184 2.89 -12.64 8.38
C ARG A 184 3.61 -11.29 8.33
N GLY A 185 2.91 -10.21 8.02
CA GLY A 185 3.46 -8.85 7.92
C GLY A 185 2.96 -7.93 9.02
N ARG A 186 3.82 -7.02 9.49
CA ARG A 186 3.46 -5.95 10.44
C ARG A 186 4.18 -4.67 10.08
N SER A 187 3.49 -3.57 10.33
CA SER A 187 3.99 -2.22 10.03
C SER A 187 3.81 -1.27 11.19
N MET A 188 4.68 -0.28 11.25
CA MET A 188 4.56 0.87 12.14
C MET A 188 5.20 2.10 11.50
N GLY A 189 4.55 3.28 11.60
CA GLY A 189 5.02 4.52 11.03
C GLY A 189 5.25 5.63 12.06
N MET A 190 5.88 6.70 11.60
CA MET A 190 6.06 7.95 12.34
C MET A 190 6.05 9.14 11.40
N ALA A 191 5.73 10.33 11.93
CA ALA A 191 5.81 11.60 11.19
C ALA A 191 6.68 12.62 11.92
N LEU A 192 7.42 13.39 11.11
CA LEU A 192 8.16 14.60 11.53
C LEU A 192 7.37 15.87 11.18
N THR A 193 6.57 15.84 10.12
CA THR A 193 5.69 16.94 9.71
C THR A 193 4.31 16.43 9.35
N SER A 194 3.36 17.32 9.31
CA SER A 194 2.04 17.10 8.73
C SER A 194 2.09 17.18 7.19
N CYS A 195 1.00 16.83 6.53
CA CYS A 195 0.75 17.10 5.12
C CYS A 195 -0.44 18.06 4.96
N THR A 196 -0.55 18.66 3.76
CA THR A 196 -1.63 19.60 3.43
C THR A 196 -2.47 19.06 2.29
N VAL A 197 -3.70 18.68 2.58
CA VAL A 197 -4.68 18.26 1.57
C VAL A 197 -5.03 19.45 0.66
N PRO A 198 -4.93 19.34 -0.67
CA PRO A 198 -5.10 20.46 -1.59
C PRO A 198 -6.39 21.26 -1.41
N HIS A 199 -7.54 20.60 -1.32
CA HIS A 199 -8.84 21.28 -1.18
C HIS A 199 -9.06 21.88 0.22
N ALA A 200 -8.42 21.33 1.26
CA ALA A 200 -8.54 21.85 2.63
C ALA A 200 -7.64 23.09 2.85
N GLY A 201 -6.52 23.18 2.13
CA GLY A 201 -5.61 24.31 2.18
C GLY A 201 -4.87 24.53 3.51
N LYS A 202 -5.03 23.58 4.46
CA LYS A 202 -4.42 23.60 5.79
C LYS A 202 -3.83 22.23 6.16
N PRO A 203 -2.84 22.19 7.07
CA PRO A 203 -2.27 20.95 7.58
C PRO A 203 -3.32 20.03 8.20
N THR A 204 -3.14 18.71 8.07
CA THR A 204 -4.04 17.69 8.65
C THR A 204 -3.93 17.67 10.19
N PHE A 205 -2.74 17.96 10.71
CA PHE A 205 -2.46 18.13 12.15
C PHE A 205 -1.31 19.14 12.33
N VAL A 206 -0.96 19.46 13.57
CA VAL A 206 0.14 20.38 13.88
C VAL A 206 1.15 19.67 14.78
N LEU A 207 2.43 19.72 14.44
CA LEU A 207 3.57 19.37 15.28
C LEU A 207 4.43 20.62 15.51
N ALA A 208 5.00 20.78 16.71
CA ALA A 208 6.03 21.77 16.94
C ALA A 208 7.33 21.35 16.24
N GLU A 209 8.26 22.30 16.01
CA GLU A 209 9.52 22.04 15.29
C GLU A 209 10.40 20.97 15.96
N ASP A 210 10.24 20.78 17.26
CA ASP A 210 10.98 19.81 18.06
C ASP A 210 10.14 18.56 18.44
N GLU A 211 9.02 18.32 17.75
CA GLU A 211 8.12 17.19 18.00
C GLU A 211 8.06 16.21 16.83
N MET A 212 7.73 14.97 17.15
CA MET A 212 7.36 13.91 16.23
C MET A 212 6.16 13.12 16.74
N GLU A 213 5.44 12.44 15.83
CA GLU A 213 4.29 11.58 16.15
C GLU A 213 4.63 10.12 15.82
N ILE A 214 4.64 9.24 16.82
CA ILE A 214 4.87 7.80 16.63
C ILE A 214 3.54 7.07 16.42
N GLY A 215 3.47 6.23 15.39
CA GLY A 215 2.27 5.47 15.05
C GLY A 215 1.24 6.24 14.25
N ILE A 216 1.65 7.33 13.57
CA ILE A 216 0.78 8.13 12.70
C ILE A 216 0.17 7.27 11.58
N GLY A 217 -1.08 7.56 11.21
CA GLY A 217 -1.71 7.00 10.02
C GLY A 217 -1.35 7.75 8.74
N ILE A 218 -1.56 7.09 7.60
CA ILE A 218 -1.22 7.64 6.28
C ILE A 218 -2.13 8.80 5.84
N HIS A 219 -3.25 9.04 6.52
CA HIS A 219 -4.11 10.23 6.32
C HIS A 219 -3.87 11.30 7.41
N GLY A 220 -2.88 11.12 8.28
CA GLY A 220 -2.62 12.00 9.43
C GLY A 220 -3.50 11.67 10.64
N GLU A 221 -4.05 10.45 10.73
CA GLU A 221 -4.78 9.99 11.91
C GLU A 221 -3.83 9.89 13.10
N PRO A 222 -4.28 10.30 14.32
CA PRO A 222 -3.44 10.29 15.51
C PRO A 222 -2.76 8.95 15.74
N GLY A 223 -1.47 9.02 16.11
CA GLY A 223 -0.67 7.86 16.46
C GLY A 223 -0.82 7.44 17.91
N ARG A 224 0.18 6.69 18.39
CA ARG A 224 0.26 6.26 19.79
C ARG A 224 0.73 7.38 20.72
N ARG A 225 1.68 8.20 20.24
CA ARG A 225 2.34 9.17 21.11
C ARG A 225 3.01 10.28 20.32
N ARG A 226 2.75 11.51 20.73
CA ARG A 226 3.53 12.68 20.38
C ARG A 226 4.65 12.84 21.38
N MET A 227 5.84 13.16 20.91
CA MET A 227 7.03 13.30 21.73
C MET A 227 8.07 14.22 21.07
N LYS A 228 9.09 14.59 21.83
CA LYS A 228 10.23 15.32 21.28
C LYS A 228 10.96 14.49 20.24
N TRP A 229 11.49 15.16 19.24
CA TRP A 229 12.34 14.57 18.21
C TRP A 229 13.50 13.76 18.82
N ALA A 230 13.82 12.65 18.19
CA ALA A 230 14.90 11.74 18.60
C ALA A 230 15.74 11.31 17.37
N PRO A 231 17.01 10.89 17.59
CA PRO A 231 17.87 10.37 16.54
C PRO A 231 17.30 9.11 15.87
N ALA A 232 17.69 8.86 14.61
CA ALA A 232 17.23 7.74 13.80
C ALA A 232 17.37 6.38 14.50
N ALA A 233 18.45 6.16 15.26
CA ALA A 233 18.66 4.91 16.00
C ALA A 233 17.57 4.67 17.06
N GLU A 234 17.14 5.71 17.76
CA GLU A 234 16.05 5.62 18.75
C GLU A 234 14.69 5.45 18.06
N VAL A 235 14.46 6.20 16.98
CA VAL A 235 13.23 6.07 16.18
C VAL A 235 13.10 4.66 15.61
N ALA A 236 14.18 4.07 15.10
CA ALA A 236 14.16 2.69 14.58
C ALA A 236 13.74 1.67 15.66
N VAL A 237 14.22 1.82 16.88
CA VAL A 237 13.78 0.98 18.02
C VAL A 237 12.28 1.16 18.28
N MET A 238 11.79 2.41 18.28
CA MET A 238 10.38 2.70 18.53
C MET A 238 9.45 2.12 17.46
N LEU A 239 9.93 1.95 16.22
CA LEU A 239 9.15 1.35 15.13
C LEU A 239 9.28 -0.17 15.10
N VAL A 240 10.48 -0.72 15.29
CA VAL A 240 10.76 -2.15 15.14
C VAL A 240 10.27 -2.97 16.33
N GLU A 241 10.49 -2.51 17.57
CA GLU A 241 10.13 -3.28 18.76
C GLU A 241 8.64 -3.59 18.87
N PRO A 242 7.69 -2.67 18.57
CA PRO A 242 6.27 -3.01 18.52
C PRO A 242 5.91 -4.06 17.44
N ILE A 243 6.61 -4.03 16.30
CA ILE A 243 6.43 -5.02 15.23
C ILE A 243 6.86 -6.40 15.72
N LEU A 244 8.07 -6.49 16.31
CA LEU A 244 8.62 -7.74 16.84
C LEU A 244 7.82 -8.29 18.04
N GLY A 245 7.21 -7.40 18.82
CA GLY A 245 6.37 -7.78 19.95
C GLY A 245 4.97 -8.27 19.56
N ASP A 246 4.46 -7.86 18.41
CA ASP A 246 3.12 -8.24 17.94
C ASP A 246 3.10 -9.58 17.18
N LEU A 247 4.06 -9.79 16.30
CA LEU A 247 4.23 -11.05 15.58
C LEU A 247 5.49 -11.76 16.11
N PRO A 248 5.39 -13.04 16.53
CA PRO A 248 6.52 -13.73 17.14
C PRO A 248 7.60 -14.05 16.08
N PHE A 249 8.53 -13.10 15.90
CA PHE A 249 9.77 -13.34 15.16
C PHE A 249 10.77 -14.10 16.04
N GLN A 250 11.46 -15.06 15.44
CA GLN A 250 12.44 -15.90 16.14
C GLN A 250 13.84 -15.73 15.53
N PRO A 251 14.92 -15.96 16.28
CA PRO A 251 16.25 -16.08 15.72
C PRO A 251 16.26 -17.15 14.61
N GLY A 252 16.85 -16.81 13.45
CA GLY A 252 16.85 -17.64 12.26
C GLY A 252 15.71 -17.37 11.26
N ASP A 253 14.69 -16.60 11.65
CA ASP A 253 13.66 -16.16 10.70
C ASP A 253 14.27 -15.30 9.58
N GLU A 254 13.73 -15.48 8.37
CA GLU A 254 14.02 -14.64 7.22
C GLU A 254 12.89 -13.63 7.02
N VAL A 255 13.28 -12.39 6.75
CA VAL A 255 12.30 -11.32 6.51
C VAL A 255 12.57 -10.54 5.24
N LEU A 256 11.49 -9.97 4.69
CA LEU A 256 11.58 -8.79 3.85
C LEU A 256 11.43 -7.57 4.76
N ALA A 257 12.44 -6.69 4.72
CA ALA A 257 12.42 -5.42 5.44
C ALA A 257 12.09 -4.28 4.47
N PHE A 258 11.00 -3.57 4.72
CA PHE A 258 10.58 -2.45 3.91
C PHE A 258 10.62 -1.17 4.74
N VAL A 259 11.47 -0.21 4.33
CA VAL A 259 11.51 1.14 4.89
C VAL A 259 10.91 2.09 3.86
N ASN A 260 9.76 2.64 4.21
CA ASN A 260 8.94 3.46 3.34
C ASN A 260 8.95 4.93 3.79
N GLY A 261 9.23 5.83 2.86
CA GLY A 261 9.08 7.28 3.09
C GLY A 261 7.65 7.74 2.90
N MET A 262 7.22 8.70 3.70
CA MET A 262 5.86 9.26 3.66
C MET A 262 5.66 10.33 2.58
N GLY A 263 6.69 10.63 1.76
CA GLY A 263 6.65 11.58 0.66
C GLY A 263 7.60 12.76 0.81
N GLY A 264 7.75 13.31 2.02
CA GLY A 264 8.65 14.44 2.30
C GLY A 264 10.03 14.06 2.82
N THR A 265 10.34 12.78 3.03
CA THR A 265 11.62 12.32 3.58
C THR A 265 12.61 12.00 2.46
N PRO A 266 13.82 12.58 2.47
CA PRO A 266 14.86 12.27 1.49
C PRO A 266 15.28 10.79 1.53
N LEU A 267 15.61 10.23 0.36
CA LEU A 267 16.04 8.83 0.25
C LEU A 267 17.27 8.50 1.10
N MET A 268 18.18 9.45 1.29
CA MET A 268 19.35 9.31 2.18
C MET A 268 18.92 8.97 3.62
N GLU A 269 17.89 9.64 4.14
CA GLU A 269 17.39 9.41 5.50
C GLU A 269 16.70 8.05 5.60
N LEU A 270 16.01 7.59 4.56
CA LEU A 270 15.43 6.24 4.52
C LEU A 270 16.52 5.16 4.56
N TYR A 271 17.67 5.37 3.93
CA TYR A 271 18.82 4.44 4.05
C TYR A 271 19.46 4.49 5.43
N ILE A 272 19.50 5.64 6.11
CA ILE A 272 19.93 5.71 7.52
C ILE A 272 18.99 4.89 8.40
N MET A 273 17.67 5.07 8.24
CA MET A 273 16.67 4.27 8.95
C MET A 273 16.81 2.77 8.65
N PHE A 274 17.05 2.40 7.37
CA PHE A 274 17.26 1.00 7.01
C PHE A 274 18.50 0.39 7.69
N ALA A 275 19.61 1.14 7.80
CA ALA A 275 20.81 0.68 8.49
C ALA A 275 20.54 0.39 9.98
N GLU A 276 19.75 1.24 10.65
CA GLU A 276 19.37 1.03 12.04
C GLU A 276 18.40 -0.15 12.21
N VAL A 277 17.41 -0.31 11.30
CA VAL A 277 16.54 -1.48 11.27
C VAL A 277 17.35 -2.76 11.09
N ALA A 278 18.30 -2.78 10.15
CA ALA A 278 19.16 -3.93 9.90
C ALA A 278 20.00 -4.30 11.15
N ARG A 279 20.59 -3.32 11.81
CA ARG A 279 21.34 -3.52 13.06
C ARG A 279 20.49 -4.14 14.18
N ILE A 280 19.24 -3.70 14.32
CA ILE A 280 18.32 -4.25 15.33
C ILE A 280 17.97 -5.71 15.00
N LEU A 281 17.63 -6.01 13.74
CA LEU A 281 17.29 -7.37 13.31
C LEU A 281 18.46 -8.33 13.43
N GLU A 282 19.68 -7.91 13.04
CA GLU A 282 20.90 -8.69 13.22
C GLU A 282 21.13 -9.03 14.70
N GLY A 283 20.99 -8.05 15.61
CA GLY A 283 21.08 -8.24 17.04
C GLY A 283 20.04 -9.20 17.65
N ARG A 284 18.96 -9.45 16.93
CA ARG A 284 17.90 -10.43 17.27
C ARG A 284 18.06 -11.77 16.55
N GLY A 285 19.11 -11.93 15.74
CA GLY A 285 19.35 -13.12 14.93
C GLY A 285 18.35 -13.30 13.78
N ILE A 286 17.68 -12.25 13.35
CA ILE A 286 16.72 -12.23 12.24
C ILE A 286 17.44 -11.80 10.97
N ARG A 287 17.33 -12.58 9.89
CA ARG A 287 18.03 -12.35 8.64
C ARG A 287 17.16 -11.56 7.64
N ILE A 288 17.65 -10.44 7.16
CA ILE A 288 17.03 -9.73 6.03
C ILE A 288 17.37 -10.49 4.74
N ALA A 289 16.40 -11.22 4.19
CA ALA A 289 16.54 -11.94 2.94
C ALA A 289 16.21 -11.07 1.72
N ARG A 290 15.29 -10.12 1.88
CA ARG A 290 14.90 -9.13 0.85
C ARG A 290 14.66 -7.78 1.50
N SER A 291 14.80 -6.72 0.69
CA SER A 291 14.58 -5.35 1.16
C SER A 291 13.86 -4.50 0.11
N LEU A 292 13.14 -3.49 0.60
CA LEU A 292 12.57 -2.43 -0.21
C LEU A 292 12.79 -1.10 0.53
N VAL A 293 13.40 -0.10 -0.12
CA VAL A 293 13.64 1.22 0.47
C VAL A 293 13.23 2.29 -0.52
N GLY A 294 12.36 3.19 -0.11
CA GLY A 294 11.87 4.29 -0.96
C GLY A 294 10.48 4.74 -0.55
N SER A 295 9.89 5.66 -1.31
CA SER A 295 8.53 6.17 -1.08
C SER A 295 7.55 5.42 -1.96
N TYR A 296 6.81 4.48 -1.39
CA TYR A 296 5.87 3.59 -2.09
C TYR A 296 4.44 3.71 -1.58
N ILE A 297 4.27 4.13 -0.33
CA ILE A 297 3.00 4.54 0.28
C ILE A 297 3.24 5.87 0.95
N THR A 298 2.78 6.96 0.34
CA THR A 298 3.02 8.30 0.82
C THR A 298 1.82 8.88 1.55
N SER A 299 1.98 10.05 2.09
CA SER A 299 0.92 10.89 2.64
C SER A 299 1.16 12.32 2.17
N LEU A 300 1.02 12.53 0.84
CA LEU A 300 1.38 13.76 0.15
C LEU A 300 2.84 14.16 0.45
N GLU A 301 3.07 15.33 1.05
CA GLU A 301 4.40 15.85 1.43
C GLU A 301 4.78 15.60 2.90
N MET A 302 4.12 14.69 3.62
CA MET A 302 4.48 14.37 5.01
C MET A 302 5.93 13.92 5.10
N ALA A 303 6.75 14.55 5.94
CA ALA A 303 8.04 14.02 6.32
C ALA A 303 7.85 12.98 7.43
N GLY A 304 8.47 11.83 7.26
CA GLY A 304 8.35 10.67 8.14
C GLY A 304 8.65 9.39 7.39
N CYS A 305 8.55 8.28 8.07
CA CYS A 305 8.75 6.96 7.50
C CYS A 305 7.90 5.89 8.19
N SER A 306 7.79 4.73 7.55
CA SER A 306 7.27 3.51 8.16
C SER A 306 8.22 2.35 7.94
N VAL A 307 8.20 1.40 8.87
CA VAL A 307 8.89 0.12 8.77
C VAL A 307 7.85 -0.98 8.64
N THR A 308 8.05 -1.88 7.69
CA THR A 308 7.25 -3.09 7.52
C THR A 308 8.18 -4.28 7.53
N LEU A 309 7.85 -5.30 8.31
CA LEU A 309 8.56 -6.58 8.31
C LEU A 309 7.57 -7.68 7.88
N LEU A 310 7.97 -8.47 6.88
CA LEU A 310 7.23 -9.65 6.42
C LEU A 310 8.09 -10.89 6.63
N LYS A 311 7.59 -11.87 7.41
CA LYS A 311 8.24 -13.19 7.53
C LYS A 311 8.16 -13.92 6.19
N LEU A 312 9.32 -14.30 5.67
CA LEU A 312 9.43 -15.03 4.42
C LEU A 312 9.59 -16.53 4.66
N ASP A 313 9.14 -17.29 3.67
CA ASP A 313 9.55 -18.66 3.40
C ASP A 313 9.96 -18.78 1.93
N GLY A 314 10.38 -19.97 1.50
CA GLY A 314 10.84 -20.17 0.12
C GLY A 314 9.76 -19.86 -0.93
N ALA A 315 8.48 -20.12 -0.62
CA ALA A 315 7.37 -19.85 -1.55
C ALA A 315 7.09 -18.37 -1.70
N LEU A 316 7.02 -17.62 -0.59
CA LEU A 316 6.82 -16.16 -0.63
C LEU A 316 8.02 -15.44 -1.24
N THR A 317 9.24 -15.92 -0.96
CA THR A 317 10.47 -15.38 -1.58
C THR A 317 10.44 -15.54 -3.09
N GLN A 318 10.04 -16.70 -3.60
CA GLN A 318 9.92 -16.98 -5.01
C GLN A 318 8.90 -16.08 -5.71
N LEU A 319 7.76 -15.83 -5.07
CA LEU A 319 6.73 -14.92 -5.59
C LEU A 319 7.17 -13.45 -5.52
N TRP A 320 7.91 -13.05 -4.48
CA TRP A 320 8.49 -11.73 -4.40
C TRP A 320 9.51 -11.49 -5.51
N ASP A 321 10.40 -12.45 -5.77
CA ASP A 321 11.45 -12.36 -6.79
C ASP A 321 10.91 -12.48 -8.23
N ALA A 322 9.67 -12.94 -8.41
CA ALA A 322 9.06 -13.09 -9.73
C ALA A 322 9.01 -11.76 -10.49
N PRO A 323 9.08 -11.78 -11.83
CA PRO A 323 9.08 -10.59 -12.66
C PRO A 323 7.93 -9.63 -12.35
N VAL A 324 8.22 -8.33 -12.39
CA VAL A 324 7.24 -7.26 -12.25
C VAL A 324 7.56 -6.10 -13.19
N LYS A 325 6.52 -5.56 -13.81
CA LYS A 325 6.64 -4.42 -14.72
C LYS A 325 5.45 -3.49 -14.53
N THR A 326 5.65 -2.50 -13.66
CA THR A 326 4.69 -1.42 -13.38
C THR A 326 5.39 -0.06 -13.52
N ALA A 327 4.68 1.03 -13.33
CA ALA A 327 5.29 2.36 -13.31
C ALA A 327 6.30 2.53 -12.17
N ALA A 328 5.99 1.99 -10.98
CA ALA A 328 6.77 2.20 -9.77
C ALA A 328 7.74 1.06 -9.41
N LEU A 329 7.49 -0.18 -9.89
CA LEU A 329 8.35 -1.34 -9.62
C LEU A 329 8.68 -2.10 -10.89
N ARG A 330 9.98 -2.41 -11.07
CA ARG A 330 10.47 -3.17 -12.24
C ARG A 330 11.66 -4.02 -11.86
N TRP A 331 11.55 -5.34 -12.05
CA TRP A 331 12.66 -6.28 -12.03
C TRP A 331 12.29 -7.59 -12.73
N GLY A 332 13.29 -8.38 -13.11
CA GLY A 332 13.13 -9.74 -13.68
C GLY A 332 12.48 -9.78 -15.07
N GLY A 333 12.46 -8.66 -15.81
CA GLY A 333 11.87 -8.57 -17.14
C GLY A 333 12.83 -8.00 -18.16
#